data_97db8d13861976c5556fa3360835b67a
#
_entry.id   97db8d13861976c5556fa3360835b67a
#
_cell.length_a   1.000
_cell.length_b   1.000
_cell.length_c   1.000
_cell.angle_alpha   90.00
_cell.angle_beta   90.00
_cell.angle_gamma   90.00
#
_symmetry.space_group_name_H-M   'P 1'
#
loop_
_entity.id
_entity.type
_entity.pdbx_description
1 polymer ?
#
loop_
_entity_poly.entity_id
_entity_poly.type
_entity_poly.pdbx_seq_one_letter_code
_entity_poly.pdbx_strand_id
1 'polypeptide(L)'
;MKEDFKLSRRDFIKSSALGTLGVLSTVGVPALLTGCSSPKKKVTVTVPEILASAPEGRPLKAGLVGCGGRGTGAACNFLDAGPGLQITALGDVFPDKLDACRKTLKDKGQEITDENCFLGFDAYQKVIDSGVDVVLLCTPPVFRPMHFEYAIEKGKHCFIEKPCAVDPVGAKRVLVTAKKADQQGLSVISGTIRRSQKDCIETYRRVAEGAIGDIVSAHVTRLGGALWYINRRPEWNDMEYMLRNWVNFCWTSGDLVVEQFVHEIDMMSWFMGDKTPVRAEATGGRQRRVTGDMYDFFSIEYVYDNGLRAHCTSRQINGCDTTHSVMVYGTQGYTNCFDTIYNLDGTIAWQYPKPAPEDPDQSMAVPDPYVQELIRLVTAIRTDTPVNDAEQHVKSTLMAMMGRQSAYTGKFVTWDEIMASEMKLGPETYEFGPVPGIPETPPVAGSLA
;
A
#
# COMPACT_ATOMS: atom_id res chain seq x y z
N MET A 1 1.19 2.64 -33.89
CA MET A 1 0.95 1.21 -33.66
C MET A 1 0.89 1.01 -32.15
N LYS A 2 -0.29 0.77 -31.60
CA LYS A 2 -0.44 0.44 -30.19
C LYS A 2 -0.10 -1.04 -30.04
N GLU A 3 1.03 -1.36 -29.40
CA GLU A 3 1.30 -2.74 -29.01
C GLU A 3 0.43 -3.06 -27.79
N ASP A 4 -0.51 -3.96 -27.97
CA ASP A 4 -1.32 -4.56 -26.92
C ASP A 4 -0.42 -5.48 -26.07
N PHE A 5 0.04 -4.96 -24.94
CA PHE A 5 0.86 -5.71 -24.00
C PHE A 5 -0.04 -6.63 -23.15
N LYS A 6 -0.27 -7.87 -23.60
CA LYS A 6 -0.92 -8.91 -22.81
C LYS A 6 0.08 -9.52 -21.82
N LEU A 7 0.03 -9.11 -20.58
CA LEU A 7 0.78 -9.72 -19.48
C LEU A 7 0.16 -11.09 -19.14
N SER A 8 0.92 -12.18 -19.31
CA SER A 8 0.51 -13.51 -18.90
C SER A 8 1.00 -13.84 -17.49
N ARG A 9 0.34 -14.80 -16.82
CA ARG A 9 0.76 -15.35 -15.52
C ARG A 9 2.24 -15.77 -15.50
N ARG A 10 2.76 -16.28 -16.62
CA ARG A 10 4.17 -16.66 -16.77
C ARG A 10 5.14 -15.49 -16.69
N ASP A 11 4.76 -14.33 -17.21
CA ASP A 11 5.64 -13.16 -17.22
C ASP A 11 5.67 -12.48 -15.85
N PHE A 12 4.53 -12.50 -15.14
CA PHE A 12 4.42 -12.03 -13.76
C PHE A 12 5.21 -12.93 -12.77
N ILE A 13 5.14 -14.26 -12.94
CA ILE A 13 5.86 -15.22 -12.09
C ILE A 13 7.36 -15.21 -12.38
N LYS A 14 7.78 -14.97 -13.63
CA LYS A 14 9.22 -14.93 -14.00
C LYS A 14 9.95 -13.75 -13.38
N SER A 15 9.31 -12.59 -13.20
CA SER A 15 9.93 -11.46 -12.52
C SER A 15 10.11 -11.67 -11.01
N SER A 16 9.28 -12.51 -10.39
CA SER A 16 9.41 -12.87 -8.97
C SER A 16 10.42 -14.00 -8.69
N ALA A 17 10.90 -14.71 -9.71
CA ALA A 17 11.73 -15.92 -9.59
C ALA A 17 13.25 -15.69 -9.74
N LEU A 18 13.71 -14.46 -9.89
CA LEU A 18 15.15 -14.15 -10.08
C LEU A 18 15.97 -14.12 -8.77
N GLY A 19 15.42 -14.66 -7.68
CA GLY A 19 16.07 -14.73 -6.36
C GLY A 19 16.58 -16.12 -5.94
N THR A 20 16.33 -17.20 -6.67
CA THR A 20 16.78 -18.54 -6.24
C THR A 20 17.13 -19.44 -7.42
N LEU A 21 18.37 -19.44 -7.82
CA LEU A 21 18.98 -20.49 -8.67
C LEU A 21 19.99 -21.29 -7.86
N GLY A 22 19.78 -22.59 -7.80
CA GLY A 22 20.76 -23.51 -7.22
C GLY A 22 20.36 -24.97 -7.26
N VAL A 23 20.58 -25.63 -8.41
CA VAL A 23 20.99 -27.05 -8.59
C VAL A 23 19.94 -28.15 -8.55
N LEU A 24 19.66 -28.66 -9.75
CA LEU A 24 19.20 -30.01 -10.03
C LEU A 24 20.37 -31.04 -9.90
N SER A 25 20.10 -32.21 -9.32
CA SER A 25 20.66 -33.48 -9.80
C SER A 25 19.90 -34.69 -9.26
N THR A 26 19.39 -35.43 -10.13
CA THR A 26 19.05 -36.81 -10.48
C THR A 26 19.11 -37.96 -9.46
N VAL A 27 18.00 -38.73 -9.50
CA VAL A 27 17.82 -40.21 -9.48
C VAL A 27 18.19 -41.03 -8.24
N GLY A 28 17.17 -41.69 -7.67
CA GLY A 28 17.22 -43.13 -7.43
C GLY A 28 17.11 -43.67 -6.01
N VAL A 29 16.04 -44.44 -5.76
CA VAL A 29 15.88 -45.61 -4.83
C VAL A 29 15.38 -45.33 -3.39
N PRO A 30 14.41 -46.07 -2.88
CA PRO A 30 13.71 -45.81 -1.60
C PRO A 30 14.50 -46.40 -0.42
N ALA A 31 14.68 -45.55 0.59
CA ALA A 31 15.18 -46.02 1.89
C ALA A 31 14.23 -45.56 3.00
N LEU A 32 13.97 -46.50 3.84
CA LEU A 32 13.13 -46.51 5.04
C LEU A 32 13.19 -45.26 5.93
N LEU A 33 12.03 -44.95 6.49
CA LEU A 33 11.76 -44.07 7.61
C LEU A 33 12.81 -44.08 8.72
N THR A 34 13.70 -43.12 8.73
CA THR A 34 14.33 -42.62 9.94
C THR A 34 14.24 -41.11 9.87
N GLY A 35 13.44 -40.53 10.77
CA GLY A 35 13.28 -39.10 10.87
C GLY A 35 14.57 -38.41 11.30
N CYS A 36 15.42 -38.08 10.32
CA CYS A 36 16.48 -37.08 10.48
C CYS A 36 15.97 -35.79 9.87
N SER A 37 15.54 -34.87 10.69
CA SER A 37 15.37 -33.46 10.31
C SER A 37 16.73 -32.96 9.89
N SER A 38 16.99 -32.91 8.59
CA SER A 38 18.14 -32.16 8.05
C SER A 38 18.03 -30.71 8.53
N PRO A 39 19.09 -30.09 9.07
CA PRO A 39 19.05 -28.70 9.44
C PRO A 39 18.74 -27.90 8.17
N LYS A 40 17.57 -27.25 8.12
CA LYS A 40 17.22 -26.32 7.05
C LYS A 40 18.36 -25.28 6.97
N LYS A 41 18.96 -25.08 5.82
CA LYS A 41 19.93 -24.01 5.60
C LYS A 41 19.29 -22.70 6.09
N LYS A 42 19.97 -21.97 6.97
CA LYS A 42 19.56 -20.61 7.37
C LYS A 42 19.45 -19.78 6.09
N VAL A 43 18.25 -19.35 5.77
CA VAL A 43 17.98 -18.42 4.68
C VAL A 43 18.28 -17.04 5.27
N THR A 44 19.31 -16.36 4.79
CA THR A 44 19.55 -14.96 5.14
C THR A 44 18.62 -14.11 4.28
N VAL A 45 17.76 -13.36 4.92
CA VAL A 45 16.81 -12.46 4.25
C VAL A 45 17.35 -11.04 4.27
N THR A 46 17.42 -10.41 3.12
CA THR A 46 17.76 -8.99 3.02
C THR A 46 16.52 -8.17 3.38
N VAL A 47 16.64 -7.31 4.37
CA VAL A 47 15.60 -6.36 4.80
C VAL A 47 16.10 -4.93 4.63
N PRO A 48 15.22 -3.93 4.51
CA PRO A 48 15.62 -2.54 4.46
C PRO A 48 16.42 -2.14 5.71
N GLU A 49 17.48 -1.40 5.52
CA GLU A 49 18.22 -0.77 6.63
C GLU A 49 17.42 0.39 7.20
N ILE A 50 17.37 0.49 8.52
CA ILE A 50 16.75 1.60 9.23
C ILE A 50 17.82 2.60 9.60
N LEU A 51 17.76 3.78 9.00
CA LEU A 51 18.71 4.87 9.23
C LEU A 51 18.07 5.97 10.08
N ALA A 52 18.89 6.66 10.86
CA ALA A 52 18.44 7.84 11.62
C ALA A 52 18.09 9.02 10.69
N SER A 53 18.78 9.12 9.55
CA SER A 53 18.61 10.15 8.54
C SER A 53 19.16 9.65 7.21
N ALA A 54 18.66 10.14 6.10
CA ALA A 54 19.27 9.91 4.81
C ALA A 54 20.68 10.54 4.76
N PRO A 55 21.64 9.93 4.03
CA PRO A 55 23.00 10.44 3.94
C PRO A 55 23.02 11.86 3.33
N GLU A 56 24.07 12.62 3.62
CA GLU A 56 24.34 13.88 2.94
C GLU A 56 24.51 13.65 1.42
N GLY A 57 24.19 14.66 0.63
CA GLY A 57 24.32 14.59 -0.81
C GLY A 57 23.73 15.83 -1.50
N ARG A 58 23.52 15.73 -2.80
CA ARG A 58 22.93 16.85 -3.55
C ARG A 58 21.58 17.25 -2.94
N PRO A 59 21.26 18.55 -2.93
CA PRO A 59 19.91 18.98 -2.59
C PRO A 59 18.86 18.31 -3.48
N LEU A 60 17.71 17.96 -2.89
CA LEU A 60 16.58 17.40 -3.62
C LEU A 60 15.35 18.29 -3.44
N LYS A 61 14.70 18.57 -4.56
CA LYS A 61 13.44 19.32 -4.62
C LYS A 61 12.29 18.34 -4.81
N ALA A 62 11.29 18.41 -3.95
CA ALA A 62 10.08 17.61 -4.11
C ALA A 62 8.87 18.50 -4.41
N GLY A 63 7.95 17.94 -5.20
CA GLY A 63 6.62 18.48 -5.45
C GLY A 63 5.56 17.60 -4.80
N LEU A 64 4.59 18.22 -4.15
CA LEU A 64 3.45 17.53 -3.55
C LEU A 64 2.22 17.62 -4.44
N VAL A 65 1.61 16.49 -4.74
CA VAL A 65 0.30 16.40 -5.41
C VAL A 65 -0.72 15.79 -4.44
N GLY A 66 -1.70 16.61 -4.05
CA GLY A 66 -2.68 16.30 -3.01
C GLY A 66 -2.29 16.89 -1.65
N CYS A 67 -2.76 18.11 -1.38
CA CYS A 67 -2.43 18.93 -0.21
C CYS A 67 -3.35 18.69 1.01
N GLY A 68 -4.04 17.54 1.05
CA GLY A 68 -4.82 17.11 2.21
C GLY A 68 -3.94 16.77 3.41
N GLY A 69 -4.57 16.33 4.53
CA GLY A 69 -3.84 16.02 5.77
C GLY A 69 -2.70 15.03 5.60
N ARG A 70 -2.91 13.93 4.84
CA ARG A 70 -1.85 12.93 4.59
C ARG A 70 -0.75 13.51 3.69
N GLY A 71 -1.11 14.26 2.64
CA GLY A 71 -0.11 14.88 1.75
C GLY A 71 0.75 15.90 2.48
N THR A 72 0.14 16.79 3.27
CA THR A 72 0.88 17.73 4.13
C THR A 72 1.82 16.99 5.07
N GLY A 73 1.35 15.89 5.71
CA GLY A 73 2.19 15.03 6.54
C GLY A 73 3.36 14.42 5.76
N ALA A 74 3.13 13.90 4.54
CA ALA A 74 4.19 13.34 3.70
C ALA A 74 5.25 14.38 3.31
N ALA A 75 4.83 15.61 3.00
CA ALA A 75 5.77 16.70 2.75
C ALA A 75 6.62 17.04 3.98
N CYS A 76 6.02 17.08 5.17
CA CYS A 76 6.76 17.23 6.42
C CYS A 76 7.73 16.09 6.68
N ASN A 77 7.30 14.84 6.51
CA ASN A 77 8.14 13.66 6.66
C ASN A 77 9.31 13.65 5.66
N PHE A 78 9.10 14.15 4.43
CA PHE A 78 10.16 14.31 3.45
C PHE A 78 11.24 15.29 3.94
N LEU A 79 10.82 16.43 4.49
CA LEU A 79 11.75 17.41 5.05
C LEU A 79 12.55 16.85 6.26
N ASP A 80 11.89 16.01 7.06
CA ASP A 80 12.49 15.38 8.24
C ASP A 80 13.37 14.16 7.86
N ALA A 81 13.36 13.70 6.61
CA ALA A 81 14.11 12.53 6.16
C ALA A 81 15.63 12.76 6.05
N GLY A 82 16.10 14.01 5.96
CA GLY A 82 17.54 14.29 5.89
C GLY A 82 17.86 15.72 5.50
N PRO A 83 19.15 16.08 5.43
CA PRO A 83 19.57 17.43 5.10
C PRO A 83 19.36 17.78 3.62
N GLY A 84 19.22 19.07 3.31
CA GLY A 84 19.18 19.58 1.94
C GLY A 84 17.93 19.20 1.15
N LEU A 85 16.81 18.91 1.83
CA LEU A 85 15.53 18.58 1.23
C LEU A 85 14.60 19.80 1.22
N GLN A 86 13.86 19.97 0.13
CA GLN A 86 12.97 21.13 -0.06
C GLN A 86 11.66 20.68 -0.70
N ILE A 87 10.55 21.28 -0.27
CA ILE A 87 9.27 21.25 -0.99
C ILE A 87 9.19 22.54 -1.81
N THR A 88 9.13 22.44 -3.12
CA THR A 88 9.18 23.60 -4.02
C THR A 88 7.93 23.82 -4.84
N ALA A 89 7.02 22.84 -4.91
CA ALA A 89 5.78 22.96 -5.67
C ALA A 89 4.63 22.22 -4.98
N LEU A 90 3.42 22.76 -5.06
CA LEU A 90 2.18 22.22 -4.50
C LEU A 90 1.09 22.15 -5.56
N GLY A 91 0.32 21.05 -5.56
CA GLY A 91 -0.85 20.89 -6.44
C GLY A 91 -2.03 20.24 -5.73
N ASP A 92 -3.21 20.87 -5.86
CA ASP A 92 -4.48 20.32 -5.38
C ASP A 92 -5.64 20.84 -6.25
N VAL A 93 -6.80 20.22 -6.16
CA VAL A 93 -8.02 20.72 -6.79
C VAL A 93 -8.75 21.74 -5.91
N PHE A 94 -8.44 21.77 -4.61
CA PHE A 94 -9.09 22.62 -3.61
C PHE A 94 -8.15 23.71 -3.08
N PRO A 95 -8.49 25.00 -3.24
CA PRO A 95 -7.65 26.11 -2.74
C PRO A 95 -7.49 26.07 -1.22
N ASP A 96 -8.52 25.72 -0.47
CA ASP A 96 -8.48 25.62 1.00
C ASP A 96 -7.46 24.56 1.49
N LYS A 97 -7.30 23.47 0.74
CA LYS A 97 -6.30 22.43 1.06
C LYS A 97 -4.89 22.90 0.74
N LEU A 98 -4.71 23.51 -0.42
CA LEU A 98 -3.44 24.06 -0.84
C LEU A 98 -2.94 25.13 0.13
N ASP A 99 -3.79 26.09 0.49
CA ASP A 99 -3.45 27.18 1.41
C ASP A 99 -3.08 26.68 2.82
N ALA A 100 -3.85 25.72 3.34
CA ALA A 100 -3.56 25.11 4.65
C ALA A 100 -2.22 24.36 4.64
N CYS A 101 -1.93 23.61 3.57
CA CYS A 101 -0.66 22.92 3.39
C CYS A 101 0.50 23.92 3.30
N ARG A 102 0.39 24.94 2.45
CA ARG A 102 1.39 25.98 2.28
C ARG A 102 1.72 26.67 3.60
N LYS A 103 0.70 26.98 4.41
CA LYS A 103 0.89 27.55 5.75
C LYS A 103 1.70 26.62 6.65
N THR A 104 1.35 25.33 6.71
CA THR A 104 2.08 24.34 7.52
C THR A 104 3.53 24.23 7.09
N LEU A 105 3.81 24.23 5.79
CA LEU A 105 5.16 24.15 5.25
C LEU A 105 5.97 25.43 5.52
N LYS A 106 5.32 26.60 5.51
CA LYS A 106 5.95 27.87 5.91
C LYS A 106 6.40 27.82 7.37
N ASP A 107 5.58 27.25 8.26
CA ASP A 107 5.94 27.07 9.67
C ASP A 107 7.15 26.12 9.85
N LYS A 108 7.42 25.26 8.86
CA LYS A 108 8.65 24.42 8.76
C LYS A 108 9.77 25.09 7.95
N GLY A 109 9.69 26.37 7.65
CA GLY A 109 10.73 27.13 6.93
C GLY A 109 10.75 26.94 5.42
N GLN A 110 9.68 26.37 4.84
CA GLN A 110 9.54 26.23 3.38
C GLN A 110 8.68 27.35 2.82
N GLU A 111 9.27 28.23 2.03
CA GLU A 111 8.54 29.30 1.38
C GLU A 111 8.27 28.95 -0.08
N ILE A 112 7.00 28.66 -0.40
CA ILE A 112 6.57 28.27 -1.75
C ILE A 112 5.86 29.47 -2.36
N THR A 113 6.36 29.93 -3.51
CA THR A 113 5.81 31.11 -4.20
C THR A 113 4.49 30.78 -4.89
N ASP A 114 3.70 31.80 -5.23
CA ASP A 114 2.39 31.61 -5.87
C ASP A 114 2.50 30.91 -7.22
N GLU A 115 3.59 31.16 -7.96
CA GLU A 115 3.86 30.53 -9.28
C GLU A 115 4.07 29.00 -9.17
N ASN A 116 4.38 28.49 -7.99
CA ASN A 116 4.58 27.07 -7.70
C ASN A 116 3.42 26.44 -6.92
N CYS A 117 2.30 27.16 -6.83
CA CYS A 117 1.05 26.69 -6.23
C CYS A 117 0.00 26.49 -7.33
N PHE A 118 -0.30 25.23 -7.66
CA PHE A 118 -1.14 24.90 -8.81
C PHE A 118 -2.50 24.35 -8.37
N LEU A 119 -3.56 24.91 -8.97
CA LEU A 119 -4.95 24.49 -8.74
C LEU A 119 -5.54 23.82 -9.98
N GLY A 120 -6.40 22.83 -9.76
CA GLY A 120 -7.16 22.13 -10.80
C GLY A 120 -6.74 20.68 -11.01
N PHE A 121 -7.45 20.00 -11.88
CA PHE A 121 -7.21 18.58 -12.17
C PHE A 121 -5.91 18.34 -12.95
N ASP A 122 -5.36 19.36 -13.59
CA ASP A 122 -4.05 19.37 -14.28
C ASP A 122 -2.88 19.83 -13.38
N ALA A 123 -3.16 20.18 -12.12
CA ALA A 123 -2.15 20.65 -11.18
C ALA A 123 -0.97 19.67 -11.02
N TYR A 124 -1.23 18.34 -11.11
CA TYR A 124 -0.18 17.33 -11.03
C TYR A 124 0.88 17.47 -12.14
N GLN A 125 0.46 17.80 -13.37
CA GLN A 125 1.38 18.02 -14.49
C GLN A 125 2.28 19.23 -14.23
N LYS A 126 1.68 20.33 -13.78
CA LYS A 126 2.40 21.57 -13.47
C LYS A 126 3.40 21.38 -12.33
N VAL A 127 3.04 20.63 -11.28
CA VAL A 127 3.96 20.24 -10.20
C VAL A 127 5.12 19.41 -10.74
N ILE A 128 4.85 18.39 -11.56
CA ILE A 128 5.86 17.50 -12.11
C ILE A 128 6.81 18.26 -13.07
N ASP A 129 6.27 19.19 -13.86
CA ASP A 129 7.02 19.98 -14.83
C ASP A 129 7.76 21.19 -14.20
N SER A 130 7.55 21.50 -12.91
CA SER A 130 8.18 22.65 -12.22
C SER A 130 9.66 22.48 -11.88
N GLY A 131 10.29 21.39 -12.33
CA GLY A 131 11.72 21.16 -12.11
C GLY A 131 12.04 20.41 -10.81
N VAL A 132 11.08 19.70 -10.22
CA VAL A 132 11.29 18.83 -9.06
C VAL A 132 12.06 17.57 -9.41
N ASP A 133 12.79 17.00 -8.45
CA ASP A 133 13.47 15.70 -8.56
C ASP A 133 12.55 14.56 -8.15
N VAL A 134 11.70 14.80 -7.14
CA VAL A 134 10.83 13.83 -6.48
C VAL A 134 9.39 14.30 -6.51
N VAL A 135 8.44 13.39 -6.69
CA VAL A 135 7.01 13.68 -6.61
C VAL A 135 6.37 12.86 -5.49
N LEU A 136 5.67 13.55 -4.57
CA LEU A 136 4.89 12.93 -3.50
C LEU A 136 3.43 12.83 -3.96
N LEU A 137 2.97 11.62 -4.32
CA LEU A 137 1.64 11.36 -4.85
C LEU A 137 0.67 10.97 -3.74
N CYS A 138 -0.03 11.96 -3.17
CA CYS A 138 -0.91 11.82 -2.01
C CYS A 138 -2.39 12.13 -2.31
N THR A 139 -2.77 12.20 -3.57
CA THR A 139 -4.18 12.35 -4.01
C THR A 139 -5.03 11.13 -3.66
N PRO A 140 -6.37 11.21 -3.75
CA PRO A 140 -7.22 10.03 -3.72
C PRO A 140 -6.75 8.97 -4.72
N PRO A 141 -6.85 7.67 -4.38
CA PRO A 141 -6.17 6.60 -5.14
C PRO A 141 -6.60 6.45 -6.60
N VAL A 142 -7.79 6.91 -6.96
CA VAL A 142 -8.25 6.91 -8.37
C VAL A 142 -7.31 7.70 -9.30
N PHE A 143 -6.67 8.75 -8.82
CA PHE A 143 -5.78 9.60 -9.61
C PHE A 143 -4.34 9.10 -9.68
N ARG A 144 -3.91 8.27 -8.72
CA ARG A 144 -2.50 7.85 -8.59
C ARG A 144 -1.93 7.16 -9.82
N PRO A 145 -2.66 6.24 -10.51
CA PRO A 145 -2.11 5.60 -11.71
C PRO A 145 -1.73 6.59 -12.81
N MET A 146 -2.57 7.61 -13.04
CA MET A 146 -2.33 8.65 -14.04
C MET A 146 -1.19 9.58 -13.63
N HIS A 147 -1.15 10.01 -12.38
CA HIS A 147 -0.12 10.90 -11.86
C HIS A 147 1.25 10.20 -11.85
N PHE A 148 1.29 8.93 -11.46
CA PHE A 148 2.50 8.12 -11.44
C PHE A 148 3.07 7.91 -12.85
N GLU A 149 2.22 7.55 -13.81
CA GLU A 149 2.65 7.39 -15.19
C GLU A 149 3.31 8.67 -15.74
N TYR A 150 2.67 9.82 -15.55
CA TYR A 150 3.21 11.10 -15.97
C TYR A 150 4.53 11.43 -15.27
N ALA A 151 4.65 11.17 -13.96
CA ALA A 151 5.88 11.40 -13.22
C ALA A 151 7.05 10.56 -13.76
N ILE A 152 6.83 9.28 -14.06
CA ILE A 152 7.85 8.39 -14.61
C ILE A 152 8.20 8.78 -16.05
N GLU A 153 7.23 9.19 -16.88
CA GLU A 153 7.49 9.72 -18.23
C GLU A 153 8.36 10.99 -18.20
N LYS A 154 8.29 11.77 -17.13
CA LYS A 154 9.13 12.96 -16.90
C LYS A 154 10.43 12.67 -16.13
N GLY A 155 10.75 11.39 -15.89
CA GLY A 155 11.99 10.98 -15.22
C GLY A 155 12.07 11.37 -13.75
N LYS A 156 10.94 11.35 -13.02
CA LYS A 156 10.90 11.72 -11.59
C LYS A 156 10.88 10.51 -10.68
N HIS A 157 11.64 10.56 -9.59
CA HIS A 157 11.49 9.63 -8.47
C HIS A 157 10.15 9.87 -7.78
N CYS A 158 9.54 8.81 -7.21
CA CYS A 158 8.18 8.91 -6.67
C CYS A 158 8.05 8.30 -5.28
N PHE A 159 7.28 8.97 -4.44
CA PHE A 159 6.56 8.37 -3.33
C PHE A 159 5.09 8.24 -3.71
N ILE A 160 4.51 7.04 -3.57
CA ILE A 160 3.12 6.76 -3.93
C ILE A 160 2.38 6.31 -2.67
N GLU A 161 1.40 7.09 -2.21
CA GLU A 161 0.53 6.68 -1.11
C GLU A 161 -0.31 5.44 -1.44
N LYS A 162 -0.65 4.67 -0.39
CA LYS A 162 -1.53 3.49 -0.50
C LYS A 162 -3.03 3.90 -0.56
N PRO A 163 -3.87 3.09 -1.20
CA PRO A 163 -3.56 2.07 -2.20
C PRO A 163 -3.11 2.71 -3.51
N CYS A 164 -2.44 1.96 -4.37
CA CYS A 164 -1.92 2.52 -5.62
C CYS A 164 -3.00 2.80 -6.68
N ALA A 165 -4.17 2.19 -6.55
CA ALA A 165 -5.30 2.31 -7.46
C ALA A 165 -6.61 1.90 -6.77
N VAL A 166 -7.75 2.12 -7.42
CA VAL A 166 -9.10 1.73 -6.95
C VAL A 166 -9.68 0.56 -7.74
N ASP A 167 -9.11 0.25 -8.89
CA ASP A 167 -9.61 -0.76 -9.83
C ASP A 167 -8.47 -1.52 -10.52
N PRO A 168 -8.76 -2.68 -11.13
CA PRO A 168 -7.75 -3.50 -11.79
C PRO A 168 -7.06 -2.81 -12.97
N VAL A 169 -7.76 -1.96 -13.71
CA VAL A 169 -7.18 -1.20 -14.84
C VAL A 169 -6.11 -0.25 -14.33
N GLY A 170 -6.42 0.52 -13.28
CA GLY A 170 -5.46 1.42 -12.63
C GLY A 170 -4.26 0.67 -12.03
N ALA A 171 -4.50 -0.46 -11.35
CA ALA A 171 -3.44 -1.28 -10.77
C ALA A 171 -2.49 -1.84 -11.85
N LYS A 172 -3.01 -2.33 -12.98
CA LYS A 172 -2.21 -2.77 -14.12
C LYS A 172 -1.41 -1.62 -14.74
N ARG A 173 -1.98 -0.41 -14.82
CA ARG A 173 -1.28 0.79 -15.28
C ARG A 173 -0.08 1.11 -14.39
N VAL A 174 -0.25 1.05 -13.06
CA VAL A 174 0.87 1.22 -12.11
C VAL A 174 1.94 0.15 -12.32
N LEU A 175 1.57 -1.12 -12.52
CA LEU A 175 2.53 -2.20 -12.75
C LEU A 175 3.36 -2.00 -14.03
N VAL A 176 2.74 -1.56 -15.13
CA VAL A 176 3.44 -1.24 -16.37
C VAL A 176 4.39 -0.05 -16.18
N THR A 177 3.93 0.97 -15.47
CA THR A 177 4.72 2.17 -15.18
C THR A 177 5.90 1.85 -14.25
N ALA A 178 5.74 0.95 -13.28
CA ALA A 178 6.81 0.49 -12.41
C ALA A 178 7.99 -0.11 -13.19
N LYS A 179 7.69 -0.92 -14.22
CA LYS A 179 8.73 -1.47 -15.11
C LYS A 179 9.48 -0.40 -15.91
N LYS A 180 8.78 0.66 -16.32
CA LYS A 180 9.44 1.82 -16.96
C LYS A 180 10.35 2.55 -15.97
N ALA A 181 9.93 2.68 -14.70
CA ALA A 181 10.76 3.27 -13.66
C ALA A 181 12.05 2.48 -13.44
N ASP A 182 11.98 1.13 -13.38
CA ASP A 182 13.17 0.26 -13.29
C ASP A 182 14.13 0.47 -14.46
N GLN A 183 13.60 0.54 -15.68
CA GLN A 183 14.40 0.76 -16.89
C GLN A 183 15.12 2.13 -16.90
N GLN A 184 14.57 3.11 -16.20
CA GLN A 184 15.13 4.46 -16.09
C GLN A 184 15.98 4.64 -14.82
N GLY A 185 16.14 3.64 -13.97
CA GLY A 185 16.83 3.75 -12.70
C GLY A 185 16.15 4.68 -11.69
N LEU A 186 14.83 4.82 -11.77
CA LEU A 186 14.06 5.69 -10.88
C LEU A 186 13.64 4.95 -9.60
N SER A 187 13.79 5.59 -8.47
CA SER A 187 13.34 5.07 -7.18
C SER A 187 11.84 5.35 -6.98
N VAL A 188 11.11 4.32 -6.56
CA VAL A 188 9.68 4.37 -6.25
C VAL A 188 9.45 3.72 -4.88
N ILE A 189 8.98 4.50 -3.91
CA ILE A 189 8.61 4.00 -2.58
C ILE A 189 7.09 4.05 -2.43
N SER A 190 6.52 3.00 -1.86
CA SER A 190 5.10 2.94 -1.54
C SER A 190 4.81 3.33 -0.09
N GLY A 191 3.64 3.95 0.17
CA GLY A 191 3.14 4.29 1.51
C GLY A 191 2.64 3.08 2.32
N THR A 192 3.26 1.91 2.16
CA THR A 192 2.99 0.69 2.94
C THR A 192 3.83 0.67 4.22
N ILE A 193 3.58 1.60 5.11
CA ILE A 193 4.42 2.00 6.25
C ILE A 193 4.99 0.85 7.08
N ARG A 194 4.30 -0.30 7.19
CA ARG A 194 4.77 -1.43 8.02
C ARG A 194 6.07 -2.04 7.52
N ARG A 195 6.32 -1.95 6.21
CA ARG A 195 7.56 -2.41 5.57
C ARG A 195 8.77 -1.48 5.86
N SER A 196 8.51 -0.30 6.45
CA SER A 196 9.52 0.65 6.92
C SER A 196 9.53 0.80 8.45
N GLN A 197 8.77 -0.02 9.18
CA GLN A 197 8.69 0.00 10.63
C GLN A 197 9.69 -0.99 11.24
N LYS A 198 10.61 -0.50 12.07
CA LYS A 198 11.78 -1.25 12.55
C LYS A 198 11.44 -2.56 13.27
N ASP A 199 10.49 -2.54 14.19
CA ASP A 199 10.06 -3.73 14.93
C ASP A 199 9.36 -4.76 14.02
N CYS A 200 8.55 -4.29 13.03
CA CYS A 200 7.95 -5.16 12.03
C CYS A 200 9.02 -5.82 11.14
N ILE A 201 10.03 -5.06 10.71
CA ILE A 201 11.15 -5.55 9.90
C ILE A 201 11.94 -6.63 10.66
N GLU A 202 12.24 -6.38 11.93
CA GLU A 202 12.97 -7.33 12.76
C GLU A 202 12.19 -8.60 13.05
N THR A 203 10.86 -8.48 13.22
CA THR A 203 9.96 -9.63 13.37
C THR A 203 9.87 -10.43 12.08
N TYR A 204 9.68 -9.75 10.94
CA TYR A 204 9.66 -10.37 9.62
C TYR A 204 10.95 -11.14 9.34
N ARG A 205 12.11 -10.54 9.59
CA ARG A 205 13.41 -11.19 9.37
C ARG A 205 13.48 -12.55 10.08
N ARG A 206 13.10 -12.61 11.35
CA ARG A 206 13.10 -13.85 12.14
C ARG A 206 12.11 -14.89 11.61
N VAL A 207 10.92 -14.45 11.22
CA VAL A 207 9.91 -15.34 10.64
C VAL A 207 10.41 -15.91 9.31
N ALA A 208 10.97 -15.09 8.44
CA ALA A 208 11.52 -15.52 7.16
C ALA A 208 12.76 -16.42 7.32
N GLU A 209 13.53 -16.27 8.40
CA GLU A 209 14.61 -17.16 8.80
C GLU A 209 14.13 -18.48 9.44
N GLY A 210 12.80 -18.64 9.64
CA GLY A 210 12.17 -19.87 10.08
C GLY A 210 11.76 -19.93 11.56
N ALA A 211 11.69 -18.81 12.26
CA ALA A 211 11.39 -18.77 13.71
C ALA A 211 10.03 -19.40 14.09
N ILE A 212 9.06 -19.45 13.16
CA ILE A 212 7.75 -20.09 13.40
C ILE A 212 7.55 -21.38 12.59
N GLY A 213 8.60 -21.86 11.91
CA GLY A 213 8.51 -23.00 11.02
C GLY A 213 7.82 -22.71 9.68
N ASP A 214 7.15 -23.69 9.10
CA ASP A 214 6.39 -23.52 7.85
C ASP A 214 5.05 -22.84 8.16
N ILE A 215 4.66 -21.83 7.37
CA ILE A 215 3.41 -21.09 7.56
C ILE A 215 2.23 -22.01 7.22
N VAL A 216 1.21 -22.03 8.06
CA VAL A 216 0.02 -22.87 7.93
C VAL A 216 -1.27 -22.07 7.76
N SER A 217 -1.36 -20.85 8.31
CA SER A 217 -2.50 -19.97 8.16
C SER A 217 -2.18 -18.53 8.56
N ALA A 218 -3.08 -17.61 8.21
CA ALA A 218 -3.08 -16.25 8.75
C ALA A 218 -4.49 -15.82 9.17
N HIS A 219 -4.57 -14.98 10.19
CA HIS A 219 -5.81 -14.39 10.66
C HIS A 219 -5.64 -12.89 10.89
N VAL A 220 -6.41 -12.09 10.19
CA VAL A 220 -6.28 -10.64 10.13
C VAL A 220 -7.59 -9.99 10.53
N THR A 221 -7.53 -9.03 11.44
CA THR A 221 -8.72 -8.35 11.94
C THR A 221 -8.47 -6.85 12.04
N ARG A 222 -9.38 -6.05 11.46
CA ARG A 222 -9.44 -4.60 11.63
C ARG A 222 -10.88 -4.15 11.87
N LEU A 223 -11.25 -4.05 13.14
CA LEU A 223 -12.57 -3.57 13.56
C LEU A 223 -12.40 -2.17 14.15
N GLY A 224 -13.07 -1.19 13.55
CA GLY A 224 -12.99 0.20 13.96
C GLY A 224 -14.29 0.96 13.80
N GLY A 225 -14.26 2.23 14.15
CA GLY A 225 -15.36 3.18 13.92
C GLY A 225 -15.49 3.61 12.46
N ALA A 226 -16.60 4.24 12.13
CA ALA A 226 -16.85 4.84 10.83
C ALA A 226 -15.83 5.95 10.54
N LEU A 227 -15.47 6.08 9.27
CA LEU A 227 -14.66 7.21 8.82
C LEU A 227 -15.48 8.50 8.81
N TRP A 228 -14.78 9.61 8.76
CA TRP A 228 -15.37 10.93 8.64
C TRP A 228 -16.19 11.07 7.36
N TYR A 229 -17.21 11.94 7.40
CA TYR A 229 -17.88 12.47 6.23
C TYR A 229 -18.25 13.94 6.45
N ILE A 230 -18.44 14.67 5.36
CA ILE A 230 -18.82 16.08 5.37
C ILE A 230 -20.20 16.20 4.72
N ASN A 231 -21.14 16.82 5.40
CA ASN A 231 -22.46 17.08 4.84
C ASN A 231 -22.34 17.90 3.54
N ARG A 232 -23.12 17.53 2.53
CA ARG A 232 -23.17 18.24 1.27
C ARG A 232 -23.64 19.68 1.51
N ARG A 233 -22.93 20.64 0.91
CA ARG A 233 -23.32 22.03 0.89
C ARG A 233 -24.10 22.32 -0.41
N PRO A 234 -25.07 23.28 -0.38
CA PRO A 234 -25.87 23.61 -1.56
C PRO A 234 -25.05 24.08 -2.77
N GLU A 235 -23.92 24.74 -2.53
CA GLU A 235 -23.04 25.26 -3.56
C GLU A 235 -22.12 24.21 -4.19
N TRP A 236 -22.00 23.00 -3.61
CA TRP A 236 -21.13 21.97 -4.14
C TRP A 236 -21.81 21.15 -5.24
N ASN A 237 -21.16 21.06 -6.41
CA ASN A 237 -21.52 20.09 -7.42
C ASN A 237 -21.13 18.67 -6.99
N ASP A 238 -21.48 17.67 -7.79
CA ASP A 238 -21.26 16.26 -7.43
C ASP A 238 -19.77 15.93 -7.30
N MET A 239 -18.96 16.36 -8.25
CA MET A 239 -17.51 16.11 -8.22
C MET A 239 -16.88 16.70 -6.97
N GLU A 240 -17.20 17.95 -6.62
CA GLU A 240 -16.67 18.59 -5.41
C GLU A 240 -17.12 17.84 -4.15
N TYR A 241 -18.41 17.49 -4.04
CA TYR A 241 -18.93 16.74 -2.92
C TYR A 241 -18.25 15.38 -2.76
N MET A 242 -18.13 14.62 -3.86
CA MET A 242 -17.50 13.30 -3.83
C MET A 242 -16.02 13.38 -3.49
N LEU A 243 -15.26 14.34 -4.05
CA LEU A 243 -13.84 14.49 -3.75
C LEU A 243 -13.58 14.99 -2.32
N ARG A 244 -14.44 15.87 -1.78
CA ARG A 244 -14.36 16.26 -0.36
C ARG A 244 -14.72 15.13 0.59
N ASN A 245 -15.42 14.10 0.10
CA ASN A 245 -15.79 12.87 0.82
C ASN A 245 -15.17 11.61 0.21
N TRP A 246 -14.03 11.72 -0.44
CA TRP A 246 -13.44 10.67 -1.26
C TRP A 246 -13.35 9.29 -0.59
N VAL A 247 -13.18 9.22 0.72
CA VAL A 247 -13.12 7.95 1.48
C VAL A 247 -14.45 7.18 1.50
N ASN A 248 -15.56 7.83 1.10
CA ASN A 248 -16.91 7.27 1.17
C ASN A 248 -17.45 6.78 -0.18
N PHE A 249 -16.71 7.00 -1.27
CA PHE A 249 -17.12 6.56 -2.61
C PHE A 249 -16.14 5.51 -3.14
N CYS A 250 -16.70 4.41 -3.66
CA CYS A 250 -15.91 3.29 -4.16
C CYS A 250 -15.00 3.71 -5.33
N TRP A 251 -15.47 4.59 -6.22
CA TRP A 251 -14.68 5.02 -7.35
C TRP A 251 -13.46 5.90 -6.97
N THR A 252 -13.50 6.58 -5.83
CA THR A 252 -12.38 7.41 -5.36
C THR A 252 -11.44 6.67 -4.42
N SER A 253 -11.96 5.70 -3.63
CA SER A 253 -11.23 5.03 -2.55
C SER A 253 -10.97 3.54 -2.81
N GLY A 254 -11.80 2.88 -3.61
CA GLY A 254 -11.78 1.44 -3.80
C GLY A 254 -12.58 0.65 -2.77
N ASP A 255 -13.35 1.29 -1.90
CA ASP A 255 -14.03 0.76 -0.71
C ASP A 255 -13.09 0.55 0.50
N LEU A 256 -13.67 0.34 1.68
CA LEU A 256 -13.04 0.05 2.96
C LEU A 256 -11.87 -0.94 2.85
N VAL A 257 -12.08 -2.03 2.12
CA VAL A 257 -11.09 -3.09 2.03
C VAL A 257 -9.85 -2.66 1.25
N VAL A 258 -10.01 -1.84 0.22
CA VAL A 258 -8.90 -1.35 -0.62
C VAL A 258 -8.21 -0.15 0.03
N GLU A 259 -8.99 0.80 0.61
CA GLU A 259 -8.41 2.03 1.14
C GLU A 259 -7.80 1.83 2.54
N GLN A 260 -8.53 1.16 3.44
CA GLN A 260 -8.09 1.02 4.84
C GLN A 260 -7.46 -0.34 5.12
N PHE A 261 -8.13 -1.41 4.72
CA PHE A 261 -7.73 -2.76 5.10
C PHE A 261 -6.52 -3.28 4.32
N VAL A 262 -6.14 -2.61 3.25
CA VAL A 262 -4.93 -2.93 2.46
C VAL A 262 -3.65 -2.93 3.30
N HIS A 263 -3.56 -2.15 4.37
CA HIS A 263 -2.40 -2.15 5.27
C HIS A 263 -2.17 -3.50 5.93
N GLU A 264 -3.24 -4.13 6.40
CA GLU A 264 -3.18 -5.42 7.07
C GLU A 264 -3.04 -6.57 6.07
N ILE A 265 -3.68 -6.44 4.90
CA ILE A 265 -3.53 -7.39 3.78
C ILE A 265 -2.07 -7.36 3.28
N ASP A 266 -1.46 -6.19 3.16
CA ASP A 266 -0.05 -6.04 2.78
C ASP A 266 0.88 -6.68 3.81
N MET A 267 0.66 -6.39 5.10
CA MET A 267 1.46 -6.95 6.18
C MET A 267 1.36 -8.48 6.22
N MET A 268 0.15 -9.02 6.11
CA MET A 268 -0.08 -10.46 6.00
C MET A 268 0.63 -11.04 4.78
N SER A 269 0.45 -10.45 3.60
CA SER A 269 1.09 -10.90 2.36
C SER A 269 2.61 -10.93 2.50
N TRP A 270 3.20 -9.91 3.08
CA TRP A 270 4.63 -9.80 3.34
C TRP A 270 5.13 -10.95 4.21
N PHE A 271 4.51 -11.20 5.37
CA PHE A 271 4.88 -12.28 6.28
C PHE A 271 4.63 -13.68 5.68
N MET A 272 3.73 -13.79 4.71
CA MET A 272 3.49 -15.01 3.94
C MET A 272 4.40 -15.14 2.69
N GLY A 273 5.42 -14.27 2.56
CA GLY A 273 6.42 -14.32 1.49
C GLY A 273 5.94 -13.70 0.17
N ASP A 274 5.02 -12.75 0.22
CA ASP A 274 4.45 -12.01 -0.92
C ASP A 274 3.86 -12.90 -2.02
N LYS A 275 3.38 -14.08 -1.63
CA LYS A 275 2.66 -14.99 -2.54
C LYS A 275 1.28 -14.46 -2.86
N THR A 276 0.84 -14.64 -4.11
CA THR A 276 -0.51 -14.32 -4.51
C THR A 276 -1.46 -15.47 -4.21
N PRO A 277 -2.69 -15.23 -3.70
CA PRO A 277 -3.69 -16.27 -3.53
C PRO A 277 -4.19 -16.75 -4.91
N VAL A 278 -4.63 -18.02 -4.97
CA VAL A 278 -5.28 -18.57 -6.18
C VAL A 278 -6.66 -17.94 -6.36
N ARG A 279 -7.36 -17.70 -5.24
CA ARG A 279 -8.68 -17.06 -5.24
C ARG A 279 -9.01 -16.41 -3.91
N ALA A 280 -9.98 -15.50 -3.94
CA ALA A 280 -10.66 -14.94 -2.79
C ALA A 280 -12.12 -15.38 -2.75
N GLU A 281 -12.61 -15.67 -1.55
CA GLU A 281 -14.00 -15.97 -1.20
C GLU A 281 -14.42 -14.94 -0.16
N ALA A 282 -15.47 -14.14 -0.42
CA ALA A 282 -15.79 -13.06 0.48
C ALA A 282 -17.30 -12.81 0.62
N THR A 283 -17.66 -12.30 1.81
CA THR A 283 -18.95 -11.71 2.10
C THR A 283 -18.74 -10.32 2.69
N GLY A 284 -19.76 -9.48 2.58
CA GLY A 284 -19.73 -8.13 3.12
C GLY A 284 -21.09 -7.48 3.00
N GLY A 285 -21.18 -6.24 3.42
CA GLY A 285 -22.43 -5.51 3.32
C GLY A 285 -22.36 -4.12 3.93
N ARG A 286 -23.50 -3.42 3.81
CA ARG A 286 -23.73 -2.10 4.37
C ARG A 286 -24.88 -2.14 5.37
N GLN A 287 -24.64 -1.63 6.59
CA GLN A 287 -25.65 -1.59 7.64
C GLN A 287 -25.89 -0.17 8.20
N ARG A 288 -24.85 0.63 8.33
CA ARG A 288 -24.88 1.90 9.07
C ARG A 288 -24.38 3.11 8.30
N ARG A 289 -23.58 2.92 7.27
CA ARG A 289 -23.03 4.03 6.48
C ARG A 289 -24.16 4.80 5.80
N VAL A 290 -24.13 6.14 5.90
CA VAL A 290 -25.20 7.04 5.40
C VAL A 290 -24.80 7.79 4.13
N THR A 291 -23.53 7.71 3.73
CA THR A 291 -22.98 8.45 2.58
C THR A 291 -22.16 7.52 1.69
N GLY A 292 -22.20 7.78 0.38
CA GLY A 292 -21.46 7.03 -0.62
C GLY A 292 -22.03 5.65 -0.91
N ASP A 293 -21.26 4.83 -1.59
CA ASP A 293 -21.65 3.53 -2.12
C ASP A 293 -20.79 2.36 -1.60
N MET A 294 -20.15 2.53 -0.43
CA MET A 294 -19.23 1.56 0.16
C MET A 294 -19.92 0.62 1.16
N TYR A 295 -19.30 -0.53 1.40
CA TYR A 295 -19.67 -1.45 2.48
C TYR A 295 -19.18 -0.98 3.86
N ASP A 296 -19.78 -1.50 4.94
CA ASP A 296 -19.36 -1.27 6.32
C ASP A 296 -18.46 -2.36 6.85
N PHE A 297 -18.53 -3.56 6.27
CA PHE A 297 -17.77 -4.73 6.73
C PHE A 297 -17.48 -5.69 5.59
N PHE A 298 -16.38 -6.42 5.75
CA PHE A 298 -15.95 -7.53 4.88
C PHE A 298 -15.45 -8.70 5.73
N SER A 299 -15.72 -9.92 5.25
CA SER A 299 -15.09 -11.15 5.67
C SER A 299 -14.58 -11.86 4.43
N ILE A 300 -13.27 -12.04 4.35
CA ILE A 300 -12.57 -12.50 3.15
C ILE A 300 -11.73 -13.71 3.53
N GLU A 301 -11.78 -14.76 2.71
CA GLU A 301 -10.86 -15.87 2.76
C GLU A 301 -10.01 -15.91 1.49
N TYR A 302 -8.70 -15.80 1.65
CA TYR A 302 -7.73 -16.02 0.58
C TYR A 302 -7.27 -17.46 0.60
N VAL A 303 -7.37 -18.14 -0.54
CA VAL A 303 -6.95 -19.55 -0.73
C VAL A 303 -5.70 -19.58 -1.57
N TYR A 304 -4.66 -20.26 -1.11
CA TYR A 304 -3.37 -20.41 -1.80
C TYR A 304 -3.24 -21.78 -2.46
N ASP A 305 -2.29 -21.95 -3.37
CA ASP A 305 -2.08 -23.13 -4.19
C ASP A 305 -1.73 -24.41 -3.38
N ASN A 306 -1.13 -24.23 -2.22
CA ASN A 306 -0.80 -25.31 -1.28
C ASN A 306 -1.92 -25.64 -0.28
N GLY A 307 -3.13 -25.06 -0.47
CA GLY A 307 -4.26 -25.23 0.43
C GLY A 307 -4.24 -24.36 1.68
N LEU A 308 -3.20 -23.54 1.88
CA LEU A 308 -3.12 -22.56 2.96
C LEU A 308 -4.24 -21.53 2.81
N ARG A 309 -4.81 -21.09 3.94
CA ARG A 309 -5.86 -20.10 3.99
C ARG A 309 -5.48 -18.93 4.87
N ALA A 310 -5.88 -17.73 4.44
CA ALA A 310 -5.75 -16.52 5.22
C ALA A 310 -7.12 -15.85 5.37
N HIS A 311 -7.60 -15.74 6.60
CA HIS A 311 -8.90 -15.14 6.91
C HIS A 311 -8.74 -13.69 7.32
N CYS A 312 -9.48 -12.79 6.68
CA CYS A 312 -9.39 -11.35 6.84
C CYS A 312 -10.77 -10.74 7.14
N THR A 313 -10.94 -10.12 8.31
CA THR A 313 -12.20 -9.49 8.73
C THR A 313 -12.01 -8.00 8.98
N SER A 314 -12.89 -7.18 8.43
CA SER A 314 -12.90 -5.74 8.66
C SER A 314 -14.30 -5.18 8.91
N ARG A 315 -14.37 -4.10 9.71
CA ARG A 315 -15.62 -3.38 9.99
C ARG A 315 -15.33 -1.91 10.33
N GLN A 316 -16.21 -1.01 9.89
CA GLN A 316 -16.21 0.42 10.21
C GLN A 316 -17.60 0.86 10.70
N ILE A 317 -17.95 0.52 11.93
CA ILE A 317 -19.26 0.83 12.56
C ILE A 317 -19.01 1.43 13.95
N ASN A 318 -19.57 2.62 14.22
CA ASN A 318 -19.48 3.28 15.52
C ASN A 318 -20.26 2.52 16.58
N GLY A 319 -19.81 2.63 17.84
CA GLY A 319 -20.46 2.02 18.99
C GLY A 319 -20.24 0.50 19.13
N CYS A 320 -19.28 -0.05 18.40
CA CYS A 320 -18.86 -1.44 18.50
C CYS A 320 -17.42 -1.52 19.05
N ASP A 321 -17.07 -2.68 19.64
CA ASP A 321 -15.69 -2.94 20.08
C ASP A 321 -14.72 -2.82 18.93
N THR A 322 -13.50 -2.38 19.22
CA THR A 322 -12.44 -2.19 18.24
C THR A 322 -11.31 -3.19 18.48
N THR A 323 -10.72 -3.69 17.38
CA THR A 323 -9.51 -4.50 17.44
C THR A 323 -8.71 -4.36 16.14
N HIS A 324 -7.40 -4.50 16.28
CA HIS A 324 -6.46 -4.48 15.17
C HIS A 324 -5.42 -5.56 15.39
N SER A 325 -5.40 -6.59 14.56
CA SER A 325 -4.44 -7.67 14.68
C SER A 325 -4.10 -8.30 13.32
N VAL A 326 -2.84 -8.69 13.17
CA VAL A 326 -2.34 -9.48 12.05
C VAL A 326 -1.58 -10.65 12.65
N MET A 327 -2.15 -11.85 12.58
CA MET A 327 -1.55 -13.05 13.14
C MET A 327 -1.17 -14.00 12.01
N VAL A 328 0.07 -14.48 12.01
CA VAL A 328 0.57 -15.50 11.09
C VAL A 328 1.02 -16.71 11.90
N TYR A 329 0.46 -17.87 11.58
CA TYR A 329 0.67 -19.12 12.29
C TYR A 329 1.58 -20.04 11.49
N GLY A 330 2.52 -20.66 12.18
CA GLY A 330 3.44 -21.63 11.63
C GLY A 330 3.43 -22.95 12.40
N THR A 331 4.20 -23.92 11.92
CA THR A 331 4.28 -25.27 12.52
C THR A 331 5.03 -25.31 13.86
N GLN A 332 5.79 -24.26 14.21
CA GLN A 332 6.61 -24.21 15.43
C GLN A 332 6.26 -23.01 16.33
N GLY A 333 5.40 -22.11 15.91
CA GLY A 333 5.00 -20.92 16.63
C GLY A 333 4.11 -20.02 15.81
N TYR A 334 3.86 -18.81 16.30
CA TYR A 334 3.08 -17.82 15.58
C TYR A 334 3.58 -16.39 15.93
N THR A 335 3.16 -15.39 15.15
CA THR A 335 3.56 -14.00 15.36
C THR A 335 2.38 -13.05 15.23
N ASN A 336 2.46 -11.90 15.96
CA ASN A 336 1.55 -10.77 15.76
C ASN A 336 1.98 -9.87 14.59
N CYS A 337 3.05 -10.23 13.86
CA CYS A 337 3.66 -9.49 12.77
C CYS A 337 4.22 -8.10 13.13
N PHE A 338 3.97 -7.60 14.32
CA PHE A 338 4.49 -6.29 14.76
C PHE A 338 5.81 -6.43 15.50
N ASP A 339 5.81 -7.09 16.65
CA ASP A 339 6.96 -7.07 17.56
C ASP A 339 7.14 -8.36 18.36
N THR A 340 6.28 -9.38 18.20
CA THR A 340 6.31 -10.56 19.07
C THR A 340 6.15 -11.87 18.28
N ILE A 341 6.98 -12.85 18.66
CA ILE A 341 6.89 -14.23 18.22
C ILE A 341 6.56 -15.09 19.45
N TYR A 342 5.61 -15.99 19.30
CA TYR A 342 5.11 -16.87 20.35
C TYR A 342 5.39 -18.34 20.03
N ASN A 343 5.64 -19.14 21.06
CA ASN A 343 5.58 -20.59 21.01
C ASN A 343 4.12 -21.07 20.83
N LEU A 344 3.95 -22.33 20.41
CA LEU A 344 2.60 -22.93 20.22
C LEU A 344 1.77 -22.99 21.51
N ASP A 345 2.40 -22.97 22.69
CA ASP A 345 1.75 -22.94 24.00
C ASP A 345 1.32 -21.51 24.44
N GLY A 346 1.60 -20.48 23.61
CA GLY A 346 1.25 -19.09 23.88
C GLY A 346 2.31 -18.32 24.66
N THR A 347 3.40 -18.94 25.11
CA THR A 347 4.51 -18.22 25.74
C THR A 347 5.29 -17.41 24.71
N ILE A 348 5.91 -16.29 25.13
CA ILE A 348 6.72 -15.43 24.27
C ILE A 348 8.04 -16.14 23.97
N ALA A 349 8.29 -16.44 22.69
CA ALA A 349 9.57 -16.94 22.20
C ALA A 349 10.57 -15.79 21.95
N TRP A 350 10.07 -14.67 21.47
CA TRP A 350 10.84 -13.46 21.22
C TRP A 350 9.94 -12.24 21.16
N GLN A 351 10.43 -11.12 21.69
CA GLN A 351 9.79 -9.81 21.58
C GLN A 351 10.84 -8.77 21.22
N TYR A 352 10.47 -7.82 20.37
CA TYR A 352 11.33 -6.69 20.01
C TYR A 352 11.64 -5.86 21.27
N PRO A 353 12.93 -5.64 21.60
CA PRO A 353 13.34 -4.94 22.82
C PRO A 353 13.19 -3.42 22.64
N LYS A 354 12.02 -2.88 22.98
CA LYS A 354 11.78 -1.44 22.98
C LYS A 354 12.33 -0.80 24.25
N PRO A 355 13.25 0.17 24.17
CA PRO A 355 13.72 0.89 25.36
C PRO A 355 12.58 1.76 25.92
N ALA A 356 12.64 2.05 27.22
CA ALA A 356 11.79 3.07 27.82
C ALA A 356 12.17 4.47 27.25
N PRO A 357 11.19 5.40 27.16
CA PRO A 357 11.47 6.73 26.60
C PRO A 357 12.63 7.48 27.28
N GLU A 358 12.81 7.28 28.58
CA GLU A 358 13.88 7.86 29.40
C GLU A 358 15.21 7.10 29.35
N ASP A 359 15.26 5.96 28.68
CA ASP A 359 16.49 5.18 28.53
C ASP A 359 17.49 5.94 27.66
N PRO A 360 18.73 6.17 28.13
CA PRO A 360 19.75 6.81 27.32
C PRO A 360 20.14 6.02 26.06
N ASP A 361 19.98 4.69 26.07
CA ASP A 361 20.17 3.85 24.87
C ASP A 361 18.87 3.72 24.06
N GLN A 362 18.71 4.60 23.10
CA GLN A 362 17.61 4.58 22.14
C GLN A 362 17.91 3.78 20.87
N SER A 363 18.99 2.99 20.84
CA SER A 363 19.40 2.25 19.63
C SER A 363 18.32 1.30 19.10
N MET A 364 17.47 0.77 20.00
CA MET A 364 16.35 -0.10 19.66
C MET A 364 15.00 0.64 19.59
N ALA A 365 14.96 1.96 19.74
CA ALA A 365 13.73 2.71 19.54
C ALA A 365 13.19 2.52 18.12
N VAL A 366 11.85 2.57 18.00
CA VAL A 366 11.17 2.48 16.69
C VAL A 366 11.00 3.89 16.16
N PRO A 367 11.81 4.33 15.17
CA PRO A 367 11.62 5.64 14.57
C PRO A 367 10.32 5.70 13.79
N ASP A 368 9.85 6.93 13.53
CA ASP A 368 8.61 7.14 12.78
C ASP A 368 8.67 6.46 11.41
N PRO A 369 7.85 5.45 11.14
CA PRO A 369 7.88 4.72 9.88
C PRO A 369 7.52 5.58 8.66
N TYR A 370 6.76 6.65 8.83
CA TYR A 370 6.45 7.60 7.75
C TYR A 370 7.69 8.41 7.32
N VAL A 371 8.58 8.72 8.26
CA VAL A 371 9.87 9.34 7.94
C VAL A 371 10.80 8.30 7.32
N GLN A 372 10.79 7.06 7.81
CA GLN A 372 11.64 5.98 7.29
C GLN A 372 11.37 5.63 5.81
N GLU A 373 10.12 5.69 5.36
CA GLU A 373 9.79 5.54 3.93
C GLU A 373 10.55 6.56 3.08
N LEU A 374 10.63 7.81 3.54
CA LEU A 374 11.26 8.90 2.80
C LEU A 374 12.78 8.95 3.00
N ILE A 375 13.31 8.53 4.16
CA ILE A 375 14.74 8.27 4.33
C ILE A 375 15.21 7.23 3.31
N ARG A 376 14.46 6.14 3.14
CA ARG A 376 14.76 5.08 2.17
C ARG A 376 14.75 5.61 0.73
N LEU A 377 13.75 6.43 0.37
CA LEU A 377 13.67 7.06 -0.96
C LEU A 377 14.89 7.97 -1.22
N VAL A 378 15.16 8.90 -0.31
CA VAL A 378 16.27 9.87 -0.42
C VAL A 378 17.61 9.15 -0.45
N THR A 379 17.80 8.13 0.39
CA THR A 379 19.00 7.29 0.41
C THR A 379 19.22 6.64 -0.94
N ALA A 380 18.21 5.95 -1.49
CA ALA A 380 18.29 5.28 -2.77
C ALA A 380 18.69 6.24 -3.91
N ILE A 381 18.13 7.47 -3.89
CA ILE A 381 18.48 8.50 -4.89
C ILE A 381 19.92 8.98 -4.72
N ARG A 382 20.38 9.24 -3.49
CA ARG A 382 21.71 9.80 -3.23
C ARG A 382 22.85 8.81 -3.38
N THR A 383 22.57 7.53 -3.17
CA THR A 383 23.55 6.45 -3.32
C THR A 383 23.51 5.78 -4.70
N ASP A 384 22.63 6.24 -5.60
CA ASP A 384 22.42 5.63 -6.93
C ASP A 384 22.13 4.12 -6.84
N THR A 385 21.30 3.74 -5.87
CA THR A 385 20.82 2.36 -5.63
C THR A 385 19.31 2.31 -5.74
N PRO A 386 18.75 2.32 -6.96
CA PRO A 386 17.31 2.43 -7.17
C PRO A 386 16.52 1.34 -6.46
N VAL A 387 15.39 1.71 -5.88
CA VAL A 387 14.42 0.80 -5.23
C VAL A 387 13.06 1.01 -5.84
N ASN A 388 12.27 -0.06 -5.96
CA ASN A 388 10.93 0.01 -6.53
C ASN A 388 9.95 -0.91 -5.79
N ASP A 389 9.08 -0.33 -4.97
CA ASP A 389 8.05 -1.04 -4.21
C ASP A 389 6.73 -1.23 -4.99
N ALA A 390 6.62 -0.70 -6.20
CA ALA A 390 5.33 -0.60 -6.88
C ALA A 390 4.72 -1.96 -7.24
N GLU A 391 5.53 -2.99 -7.57
CA GLU A 391 5.01 -4.33 -7.85
C GLU A 391 4.35 -4.95 -6.62
N GLN A 392 5.01 -4.89 -5.47
CA GLN A 392 4.46 -5.39 -4.22
C GLN A 392 3.21 -4.59 -3.79
N HIS A 393 3.23 -3.27 -3.96
CA HIS A 393 2.09 -2.39 -3.69
C HIS A 393 0.87 -2.74 -4.55
N VAL A 394 1.08 -3.06 -5.84
CA VAL A 394 0.03 -3.55 -6.74
C VAL A 394 -0.52 -4.89 -6.28
N LYS A 395 0.33 -5.83 -5.85
CA LYS A 395 -0.12 -7.14 -5.34
C LYS A 395 -1.10 -6.99 -4.18
N SER A 396 -0.73 -6.24 -3.14
CA SER A 396 -1.57 -6.01 -1.97
C SER A 396 -2.88 -5.31 -2.35
N THR A 397 -2.82 -4.33 -3.25
CA THR A 397 -3.98 -3.61 -3.74
C THR A 397 -4.93 -4.52 -4.53
N LEU A 398 -4.42 -5.38 -5.42
CA LEU A 398 -5.22 -6.35 -6.17
C LEU A 398 -5.83 -7.43 -5.27
N MET A 399 -5.11 -7.90 -4.25
CA MET A 399 -5.68 -8.82 -3.26
C MET A 399 -6.89 -8.19 -2.55
N ALA A 400 -6.78 -6.93 -2.14
CA ALA A 400 -7.91 -6.21 -1.56
C ALA A 400 -9.10 -6.08 -2.55
N MET A 401 -8.82 -5.82 -3.83
CA MET A 401 -9.83 -5.77 -4.89
C MET A 401 -10.49 -7.14 -5.15
N MET A 402 -9.74 -8.25 -5.08
CA MET A 402 -10.31 -9.60 -5.16
C MET A 402 -11.37 -9.81 -4.07
N GLY A 403 -11.04 -9.44 -2.82
CA GLY A 403 -11.98 -9.52 -1.69
C GLY A 403 -13.22 -8.65 -1.90
N ARG A 404 -13.04 -7.39 -2.34
CA ARG A 404 -14.15 -6.51 -2.68
C ARG A 404 -15.05 -7.12 -3.77
N GLN A 405 -14.47 -7.54 -4.88
CA GLN A 405 -15.22 -8.06 -6.01
C GLN A 405 -15.97 -9.33 -5.66
N SER A 406 -15.35 -10.22 -4.87
CA SER A 406 -16.01 -11.44 -4.39
C SER A 406 -17.20 -11.10 -3.48
N ALA A 407 -17.05 -10.17 -2.54
CA ALA A 407 -18.16 -9.75 -1.67
C ALA A 407 -19.30 -9.06 -2.43
N TYR A 408 -18.98 -8.25 -3.45
CA TYR A 408 -19.96 -7.53 -4.25
C TYR A 408 -20.80 -8.43 -5.16
N THR A 409 -20.17 -9.50 -5.68
CA THR A 409 -20.83 -10.40 -6.64
C THR A 409 -21.36 -11.67 -6.01
N GLY A 410 -20.90 -12.04 -4.80
CA GLY A 410 -21.15 -13.34 -4.19
C GLY A 410 -20.45 -14.51 -4.90
N LYS A 411 -19.48 -14.23 -5.77
CA LYS A 411 -18.72 -15.23 -6.54
C LYS A 411 -17.27 -15.27 -6.05
N PHE A 412 -16.62 -16.41 -6.19
CA PHE A 412 -15.18 -16.50 -6.05
C PHE A 412 -14.50 -15.66 -7.13
N VAL A 413 -13.37 -15.04 -6.78
CA VAL A 413 -12.55 -14.27 -7.71
C VAL A 413 -11.14 -14.84 -7.69
N THR A 414 -10.68 -15.33 -8.82
CA THR A 414 -9.31 -15.84 -8.96
C THR A 414 -8.31 -14.72 -9.24
N TRP A 415 -7.03 -15.00 -8.99
CA TRP A 415 -5.95 -14.07 -9.35
C TRP A 415 -5.92 -13.79 -10.85
N ASP A 416 -6.13 -14.82 -11.67
CA ASP A 416 -6.12 -14.66 -13.13
C ASP A 416 -7.31 -13.80 -13.61
N GLU A 417 -8.49 -13.94 -12.99
CA GLU A 417 -9.66 -13.11 -13.30
C GLU A 417 -9.46 -11.65 -12.93
N ILE A 418 -8.90 -11.34 -11.75
CA ILE A 418 -8.67 -9.95 -11.36
C ILE A 418 -7.59 -9.30 -12.23
N MET A 419 -6.57 -10.04 -12.64
CA MET A 419 -5.54 -9.60 -13.57
C MET A 419 -6.08 -9.39 -14.99
N ALA A 420 -7.03 -10.20 -15.44
CA ALA A 420 -7.67 -10.05 -16.75
C ALA A 420 -8.78 -8.97 -16.76
N SER A 421 -9.23 -8.53 -15.58
CA SER A 421 -10.38 -7.63 -15.47
C SER A 421 -10.11 -6.27 -16.14
N GLU A 422 -11.06 -5.83 -16.95
CA GLU A 422 -11.10 -4.50 -17.57
C GLU A 422 -11.99 -3.52 -16.77
N MET A 423 -12.34 -3.87 -15.51
CA MET A 423 -13.11 -3.01 -14.65
C MET A 423 -12.37 -1.71 -14.40
N LYS A 424 -13.02 -0.60 -14.69
CA LYS A 424 -12.62 0.76 -14.42
C LYS A 424 -13.71 1.46 -13.62
N LEU A 425 -13.32 2.14 -12.54
CA LEU A 425 -14.24 2.91 -11.70
C LEU A 425 -14.10 4.41 -11.99
N GLY A 426 -15.19 5.14 -11.73
CA GLY A 426 -15.22 6.60 -11.86
C GLY A 426 -15.67 7.10 -13.23
N PRO A 427 -15.78 8.42 -13.37
CA PRO A 427 -16.20 9.07 -14.61
C PRO A 427 -15.10 9.01 -15.68
N GLU A 428 -15.49 9.27 -16.93
CA GLU A 428 -14.56 9.34 -18.07
C GLU A 428 -13.66 10.58 -18.01
N THR A 429 -14.19 11.69 -17.49
CA THR A 429 -13.48 12.97 -17.36
C THR A 429 -13.52 13.46 -15.92
N TYR A 430 -12.47 14.18 -15.52
CA TYR A 430 -12.36 14.78 -14.19
C TYR A 430 -12.47 16.30 -14.32
N GLU A 431 -13.64 16.81 -14.01
CA GLU A 431 -13.97 18.24 -13.98
C GLU A 431 -15.03 18.53 -12.94
N PHE A 432 -15.09 19.76 -12.44
CA PHE A 432 -16.14 20.13 -11.51
C PHE A 432 -17.50 20.19 -12.23
N GLY A 433 -18.46 19.42 -11.73
CA GLY A 433 -19.78 19.31 -12.34
C GLY A 433 -20.54 18.07 -11.86
N PRO A 434 -21.61 17.69 -12.56
CA PRO A 434 -22.31 16.42 -12.32
C PRO A 434 -21.40 15.22 -12.56
N VAL A 435 -21.60 14.16 -11.78
CA VAL A 435 -20.87 12.88 -11.95
C VAL A 435 -21.89 11.78 -12.22
N PRO A 436 -22.31 11.58 -13.47
CA PRO A 436 -23.30 10.57 -13.83
C PRO A 436 -22.76 9.15 -13.68
N GLY A 437 -23.64 8.19 -13.45
CA GLY A 437 -23.30 6.76 -13.44
C GLY A 437 -22.64 6.24 -12.17
N ILE A 438 -22.44 7.07 -11.14
CA ILE A 438 -21.98 6.59 -9.84
C ILE A 438 -23.19 6.05 -9.06
N PRO A 439 -23.16 4.79 -8.58
CA PRO A 439 -24.22 4.24 -7.77
C PRO A 439 -24.45 5.03 -6.47
N GLU A 440 -25.71 5.22 -6.08
CA GLU A 440 -26.07 5.82 -4.79
C GLU A 440 -25.97 4.80 -3.63
N THR A 441 -26.03 3.52 -3.96
CA THR A 441 -25.99 2.41 -3.00
C THR A 441 -24.98 1.37 -3.44
N PRO A 442 -24.36 0.66 -2.49
CA PRO A 442 -23.43 -0.42 -2.82
C PRO A 442 -24.16 -1.60 -3.48
N PRO A 443 -23.45 -2.42 -4.27
CA PRO A 443 -23.98 -3.67 -4.82
C PRO A 443 -24.50 -4.59 -3.70
N VAL A 444 -25.48 -5.43 -4.03
CA VAL A 444 -25.98 -6.49 -3.15
C VAL A 444 -25.76 -7.83 -3.84
N ALA A 445 -24.95 -8.69 -3.25
CA ALA A 445 -24.61 -9.99 -3.79
C ALA A 445 -25.88 -10.85 -3.99
N GLY A 446 -25.97 -11.52 -5.15
CA GLY A 446 -27.11 -12.40 -5.46
C GLY A 446 -28.42 -11.68 -5.74
N SER A 447 -28.44 -10.35 -5.81
CA SER A 447 -29.67 -9.57 -6.05
C SER A 447 -30.05 -9.43 -7.52
N LEU A 448 -29.20 -9.86 -8.43
CA LEU A 448 -29.46 -9.84 -9.87
C LEU A 448 -29.53 -11.25 -10.41
N ALA A 449 -30.75 -11.65 -10.79
CA ALA A 449 -31.01 -12.78 -11.66
C ALA A 449 -30.87 -12.35 -13.12
#